data_32fafec83c871f418fb63c4a3f28d587
#
_entry.id   32fafec83c871f418fb63c4a3f28d587
#
_cell.length_a   1.000
_cell.length_b   1.000
_cell.length_c   1.000
_cell.angle_alpha   90.00
_cell.angle_beta   90.00
_cell.angle_gamma   90.00
#
_symmetry.space_group_name_H-M   'P 1'
#
loop_
_entity.id
_entity.type
_entity.pdbx_description
1 polymer ?
#
loop_
_entity_poly.entity_id
_entity_poly.type
_entity_poly.pdbx_seq_one_letter_code
_entity_poly.pdbx_strand_id
1 'polypeptide(L)'
;MGTFENHKIMYLKLKKDAEIESLSIPSRVELYFLSIFHLIESCAAKNMTHINKHQNIRKILEDNKTIFKDETENIWKLFQKVENKLRPKFSYGFSWTDEDFKAIQDIFLKLEEICLQVLKN
;
A
#
# COMPACT_ATOMS: atom_id res chain seq x y z
N MET A 1 -0.41 8.91 15.70
CA MET A 1 0.12 9.05 14.34
C MET A 1 1.59 8.72 14.31
N GLY A 2 2.01 7.99 13.29
CA GLY A 2 3.39 7.62 13.17
C GLY A 2 4.24 8.70 12.51
N THR A 3 5.53 8.66 12.80
CA THR A 3 6.51 9.47 12.10
C THR A 3 6.87 8.79 10.77
N PHE A 4 7.59 9.51 9.92
CA PHE A 4 8.17 8.97 8.70
C PHE A 4 8.94 7.66 8.99
N GLU A 5 9.79 7.69 10.01
CA GLU A 5 10.61 6.52 10.37
C GLU A 5 9.77 5.34 10.85
N ASN A 6 8.77 5.60 11.68
CA ASN A 6 7.90 4.54 12.20
C ASN A 6 7.12 3.86 11.08
N HIS A 7 6.58 4.62 10.13
CA HIS A 7 5.87 4.06 9.00
C HIS A 7 6.79 3.23 8.10
N LYS A 8 8.02 3.69 7.90
CA LYS A 8 8.99 2.95 7.09
C LYS A 8 9.37 1.63 7.75
N ILE A 9 9.56 1.61 9.07
CA ILE A 9 9.86 0.39 9.83
C ILE A 9 8.68 -0.59 9.72
N MET A 10 7.45 -0.12 9.88
CA MET A 10 6.27 -0.97 9.76
C MET A 10 6.10 -1.54 8.36
N TYR A 11 6.35 -0.72 7.34
CA TYR A 11 6.32 -1.20 5.96
C TYR A 11 7.25 -2.39 5.77
N LEU A 12 8.49 -2.28 6.19
CA LEU A 12 9.48 -3.34 6.01
C LEU A 12 9.12 -4.60 6.79
N LYS A 13 8.66 -4.44 8.03
CA LYS A 13 8.26 -5.56 8.87
C LYS A 13 7.06 -6.32 8.27
N LEU A 14 6.04 -5.58 7.84
CA LEU A 14 4.85 -6.20 7.26
C LEU A 14 5.14 -6.84 5.91
N LYS A 15 6.01 -6.25 5.11
CA LYS A 15 6.45 -6.84 3.85
C LYS A 15 7.13 -8.18 4.08
N LYS A 16 8.04 -8.23 5.05
CA LYS A 16 8.73 -9.46 5.40
C LYS A 16 7.75 -10.55 5.83
N ASP A 17 6.77 -10.18 6.65
CA ASP A 17 5.74 -11.12 7.09
C ASP A 17 4.85 -11.58 5.92
N ALA A 18 4.52 -10.68 5.00
CA ALA A 18 3.71 -11.02 3.82
C ALA A 18 4.39 -12.04 2.92
N GLU A 19 5.71 -12.11 2.95
CA GLU A 19 6.50 -13.03 2.13
C GLU A 19 6.66 -14.42 2.75
N ILE A 20 6.12 -14.64 3.95
CA ILE A 20 6.18 -15.94 4.62
C ILE A 20 5.22 -16.91 3.93
N GLU A 21 5.77 -17.88 3.21
CA GLU A 21 4.98 -18.80 2.40
C GLU A 21 4.11 -19.77 3.20
N SER A 22 4.44 -20.01 4.46
CA SER A 22 3.65 -20.88 5.34
C SER A 22 2.34 -20.22 5.84
N LEU A 23 2.21 -18.90 5.68
CA LEU A 23 0.96 -18.23 6.03
C LEU A 23 -0.08 -18.44 4.94
N SER A 24 -1.37 -18.40 5.32
CA SER A 24 -2.44 -18.50 4.32
C SER A 24 -2.38 -17.34 3.34
N ILE A 25 -2.84 -17.58 2.11
CA ILE A 25 -2.86 -16.53 1.09
C ILE A 25 -3.69 -15.31 1.56
N PRO A 26 -4.91 -15.48 2.12
CA PRO A 26 -5.65 -14.31 2.62
C PRO A 26 -4.89 -13.52 3.68
N SER A 27 -4.17 -14.18 4.57
CA SER A 27 -3.35 -13.47 5.57
C SER A 27 -2.22 -12.68 4.91
N ARG A 28 -1.58 -13.26 3.91
CA ARG A 28 -0.51 -12.59 3.18
C ARG A 28 -1.03 -11.36 2.44
N VAL A 29 -2.23 -11.43 1.88
CA VAL A 29 -2.87 -10.30 1.20
C VAL A 29 -3.08 -9.13 2.17
N GLU A 30 -3.58 -9.41 3.37
CA GLU A 30 -3.75 -8.36 4.38
C GLU A 30 -2.42 -7.70 4.75
N LEU A 31 -1.38 -8.51 4.89
CA LEU A 31 -0.05 -7.99 5.22
C LEU A 31 0.53 -7.13 4.09
N TYR A 32 0.36 -7.54 2.83
CA TYR A 32 0.76 -6.69 1.70
C TYR A 32 0.00 -5.36 1.69
N PHE A 33 -1.31 -5.43 1.92
CA PHE A 33 -2.14 -4.22 1.96
C PHE A 33 -1.67 -3.24 3.04
N LEU A 34 -1.47 -3.73 4.26
CA LEU A 34 -1.01 -2.90 5.36
C LEU A 34 0.41 -2.38 5.13
N SER A 35 1.27 -3.21 4.57
CA SER A 35 2.65 -2.83 4.26
C SER A 35 2.69 -1.65 3.29
N ILE A 36 1.93 -1.74 2.18
CA ILE A 36 1.95 -0.66 1.19
C ILE A 36 1.30 0.61 1.74
N PHE A 37 0.26 0.48 2.58
CA PHE A 37 -0.33 1.64 3.20
C PHE A 37 0.68 2.39 4.06
N HIS A 38 1.47 1.68 4.88
CA HIS A 38 2.51 2.31 5.69
C HIS A 38 3.59 2.95 4.83
N LEU A 39 3.92 2.35 3.69
CA LEU A 39 4.89 2.94 2.78
C LEU A 39 4.37 4.26 2.19
N ILE A 40 3.11 4.29 1.77
CA ILE A 40 2.48 5.52 1.28
C ILE A 40 2.44 6.56 2.40
N GLU A 41 2.11 6.15 3.63
CA GLU A 41 2.10 7.05 4.77
C GLU A 41 3.48 7.62 5.07
N SER A 42 4.55 6.84 4.88
CA SER A 42 5.90 7.36 5.08
C SER A 42 6.24 8.44 4.06
N CYS A 43 5.79 8.28 2.81
CA CYS A 43 5.97 9.32 1.80
C CYS A 43 5.21 10.60 2.16
N ALA A 44 3.96 10.45 2.63
CA ALA A 44 3.16 11.59 3.07
C ALA A 44 3.81 12.28 4.27
N ALA A 45 4.27 11.52 5.25
CA ALA A 45 4.89 12.07 6.45
C ALA A 45 6.18 12.82 6.14
N LYS A 46 6.94 12.36 5.16
CA LYS A 46 8.14 13.08 4.69
C LYS A 46 7.79 14.48 4.20
N ASN A 47 6.57 14.67 3.71
CA ASN A 47 6.05 15.94 3.23
C ASN A 47 5.10 16.59 4.27
N MET A 48 5.25 16.24 5.54
CA MET A 48 4.48 16.83 6.66
C MET A 48 2.97 16.59 6.56
N THR A 49 2.56 15.52 5.87
CA THR A 49 1.15 15.17 5.68
C THR A 49 0.87 13.82 6.30
N HIS A 50 -0.32 13.64 6.89
CA HIS A 50 -0.72 12.38 7.51
C HIS A 50 -1.98 11.84 6.87
N ILE A 51 -1.99 10.52 6.61
CA ILE A 51 -3.15 9.80 6.09
C ILE A 51 -3.57 8.84 7.20
N ASN A 52 -4.52 9.25 8.03
CA ASN A 52 -4.89 8.44 9.20
C ASN A 52 -5.74 7.22 8.86
N LYS A 53 -6.49 7.29 7.77
CA LYS A 53 -7.38 6.20 7.33
C LYS A 53 -7.15 5.91 5.86
N HIS A 54 -6.98 4.63 5.53
CA HIS A 54 -6.72 4.23 4.14
C HIS A 54 -7.85 4.63 3.19
N GLN A 55 -9.09 4.79 3.68
CA GLN A 55 -10.22 5.24 2.86
C GLN A 55 -10.05 6.68 2.36
N ASN A 56 -9.21 7.48 3.03
CA ASN A 56 -9.01 8.90 2.69
C ASN A 56 -7.82 9.12 1.76
N ILE A 57 -7.18 8.07 1.28
CA ILE A 57 -5.95 8.18 0.50
C ILE A 57 -6.13 9.06 -0.73
N ARG A 58 -7.19 8.84 -1.51
CA ARG A 58 -7.43 9.61 -2.73
C ARG A 58 -7.53 11.10 -2.45
N LYS A 59 -8.38 11.46 -1.48
CA LYS A 59 -8.60 12.86 -1.16
C LYS A 59 -7.33 13.54 -0.67
N ILE A 60 -6.61 12.89 0.24
CA ILE A 60 -5.40 13.47 0.82
C ILE A 60 -4.32 13.64 -0.25
N LEU A 61 -4.14 12.65 -1.10
CA LEU A 61 -3.13 12.75 -2.16
C LEU A 61 -3.49 13.80 -3.21
N GLU A 62 -4.77 13.92 -3.57
CA GLU A 62 -5.21 14.95 -4.52
C GLU A 62 -5.06 16.35 -3.95
N ASP A 63 -5.26 16.50 -2.63
CA ASP A 63 -5.08 17.79 -1.96
C ASP A 63 -3.61 18.11 -1.70
N ASN A 64 -2.71 17.12 -1.85
CA ASN A 64 -1.28 17.26 -1.55
C ASN A 64 -0.44 16.65 -2.68
N LYS A 65 -0.64 17.13 -3.90
CA LYS A 65 0.01 16.57 -5.10
C LYS A 65 1.53 16.68 -5.11
N THR A 66 2.10 17.47 -4.22
CA THR A 66 3.56 17.58 -4.12
C THR A 66 4.22 16.30 -3.62
N ILE A 67 3.46 15.41 -2.96
CA ILE A 67 4.00 14.15 -2.45
C ILE A 67 4.45 13.24 -3.60
N PHE A 68 3.56 12.96 -4.53
CA PHE A 68 3.81 12.05 -5.65
C PHE A 68 3.85 12.71 -7.03
N LYS A 69 3.55 14.01 -7.10
CA LYS A 69 3.58 14.79 -8.35
C LYS A 69 2.77 14.10 -9.46
N ASP A 70 3.40 13.79 -10.58
CA ASP A 70 2.72 13.16 -11.72
C ASP A 70 2.22 11.76 -11.43
N GLU A 71 2.72 11.11 -10.38
CA GLU A 71 2.31 9.77 -9.99
C GLU A 71 1.11 9.75 -9.05
N THR A 72 0.58 10.90 -8.64
CA THR A 72 -0.51 11.00 -7.65
C THR A 72 -1.70 10.12 -8.00
N GLU A 73 -2.22 10.26 -9.23
CA GLU A 73 -3.38 9.48 -9.66
C GLU A 73 -3.06 7.99 -9.74
N ASN A 74 -1.89 7.65 -10.25
CA ASN A 74 -1.46 6.27 -10.37
C ASN A 74 -1.40 5.59 -8.99
N ILE A 75 -0.87 6.29 -7.99
CA ILE A 75 -0.78 5.77 -6.63
C ILE A 75 -2.16 5.45 -6.05
N TRP A 76 -3.08 6.42 -6.03
CA TRP A 76 -4.35 6.16 -5.38
C TRP A 76 -5.23 5.20 -6.18
N LYS A 77 -5.12 5.19 -7.52
CA LYS A 77 -5.87 4.23 -8.33
C LYS A 77 -5.42 2.79 -8.09
N LEU A 78 -4.12 2.56 -8.06
CA LEU A 78 -3.58 1.23 -7.79
C LEU A 78 -3.92 0.77 -6.37
N PHE A 79 -3.78 1.67 -5.40
CA PHE A 79 -4.13 1.35 -4.02
C PHE A 79 -5.60 0.99 -3.89
N GLN A 80 -6.50 1.79 -4.48
CA GLN A 80 -7.93 1.53 -4.41
C GLN A 80 -8.33 0.24 -5.15
N LYS A 81 -7.60 -0.14 -6.19
CA LYS A 81 -7.85 -1.40 -6.86
C LYS A 81 -7.62 -2.57 -5.89
N VAL A 82 -6.57 -2.51 -5.10
CA VAL A 82 -6.34 -3.52 -4.06
C VAL A 82 -7.42 -3.44 -2.99
N GLU A 83 -7.68 -2.26 -2.45
CA GLU A 83 -8.63 -2.06 -1.36
C GLU A 83 -10.05 -2.49 -1.70
N ASN A 84 -10.53 -2.08 -2.87
CA ASN A 84 -11.96 -2.20 -3.20
C ASN A 84 -12.30 -3.36 -4.13
N LYS A 85 -11.34 -3.88 -4.89
CA LYS A 85 -11.62 -4.93 -5.87
C LYS A 85 -10.93 -6.25 -5.55
N LEU A 86 -9.66 -6.22 -5.23
CA LEU A 86 -8.89 -7.46 -5.04
C LEU A 86 -8.97 -7.98 -3.61
N ARG A 87 -8.67 -7.13 -2.63
CA ARG A 87 -8.67 -7.53 -1.23
C ARG A 87 -9.99 -8.14 -0.75
N PRO A 88 -11.17 -7.60 -1.12
CA PRO A 88 -12.43 -8.20 -0.67
C PRO A 88 -12.64 -9.64 -1.12
N LYS A 89 -12.08 -10.06 -2.25
CA LYS A 89 -12.16 -11.45 -2.70
C LYS A 89 -11.53 -12.40 -1.69
N PHE A 90 -10.46 -11.96 -1.03
CA PHE A 90 -9.73 -12.78 -0.07
C PHE A 90 -10.34 -12.70 1.33
N SER A 91 -10.87 -11.54 1.70
CA SER A 91 -11.43 -11.31 3.05
C SER A 91 -12.85 -11.84 3.21
N TYR A 92 -13.67 -11.77 2.17
CA TYR A 92 -15.10 -12.02 2.24
C TYR A 92 -15.59 -13.11 1.29
N GLY A 93 -14.76 -13.63 0.43
CA GLY A 93 -15.17 -14.61 -0.56
C GLY A 93 -14.20 -15.76 -0.70
N PHE A 94 -14.65 -16.79 -1.40
CA PHE A 94 -13.83 -17.96 -1.68
C PHE A 94 -13.55 -18.10 -3.18
N SER A 95 -13.80 -17.05 -3.95
CA SER A 95 -13.68 -17.08 -5.42
C SER A 95 -12.38 -16.47 -5.94
N TRP A 96 -11.41 -16.21 -5.05
CA TRP A 96 -10.12 -15.69 -5.51
C TRP A 96 -9.31 -16.78 -6.23
N THR A 97 -8.44 -16.35 -7.13
CA THR A 97 -7.57 -17.22 -7.92
C THR A 97 -6.11 -16.90 -7.65
N ASP A 98 -5.20 -17.76 -8.12
CA ASP A 98 -3.77 -17.48 -8.04
C ASP A 98 -3.41 -16.21 -8.82
N GLU A 99 -4.14 -15.93 -9.89
CA GLU A 99 -3.95 -14.70 -10.67
C GLU A 99 -4.32 -13.46 -9.88
N ASP A 100 -5.36 -13.55 -9.06
CA ASP A 100 -5.75 -12.44 -8.18
C ASP A 100 -4.64 -12.13 -7.17
N PHE A 101 -4.05 -13.16 -6.60
CA PHE A 101 -2.95 -12.99 -5.66
C PHE A 101 -1.72 -12.39 -6.36
N LYS A 102 -1.40 -12.87 -7.55
CA LYS A 102 -0.30 -12.33 -8.34
C LYS A 102 -0.54 -10.86 -8.66
N ALA A 103 -1.77 -10.49 -8.98
CA ALA A 103 -2.12 -9.10 -9.25
C ALA A 103 -1.83 -8.20 -8.06
N ILE A 104 -2.12 -8.67 -6.85
CA ILE A 104 -1.80 -7.93 -5.63
C ILE A 104 -0.30 -7.76 -5.47
N GLN A 105 0.47 -8.82 -5.69
CA GLN A 105 1.93 -8.75 -5.59
C GLN A 105 2.52 -7.80 -6.64
N ASP A 106 2.01 -7.83 -7.86
CA ASP A 106 2.48 -6.96 -8.95
C ASP A 106 2.18 -5.49 -8.63
N ILE A 107 0.98 -5.21 -8.11
CA ILE A 107 0.61 -3.84 -7.71
C ILE A 107 1.48 -3.38 -6.54
N PHE A 108 1.71 -4.26 -5.57
CA PHE A 108 2.59 -3.95 -4.45
C PHE A 108 3.97 -3.52 -4.93
N LEU A 109 4.57 -4.29 -5.84
CA LEU A 109 5.89 -3.97 -6.38
C LEU A 109 5.91 -2.63 -7.11
N LYS A 110 4.85 -2.34 -7.85
CA LYS A 110 4.75 -1.08 -8.59
C LYS A 110 4.63 0.12 -7.65
N LEU A 111 3.77 0.01 -6.65
CA LEU A 111 3.63 1.05 -5.64
C LEU A 111 4.91 1.22 -4.84
N GLU A 112 5.57 0.12 -4.51
CA GLU A 112 6.83 0.14 -3.79
C GLU A 112 7.90 0.90 -4.59
N GLU A 113 8.01 0.65 -5.88
CA GLU A 113 8.98 1.33 -6.74
C GLU A 113 8.76 2.85 -6.72
N ILE A 114 7.52 3.29 -6.90
CA ILE A 114 7.19 4.72 -6.92
C ILE A 114 7.48 5.35 -5.56
N CYS A 115 7.04 4.70 -4.49
CA CYS A 115 7.23 5.24 -3.14
C CYS A 115 8.71 5.34 -2.76
N LEU A 116 9.50 4.33 -3.09
CA LEU A 116 10.93 4.35 -2.77
C LEU A 116 11.67 5.45 -3.52
N GLN A 117 11.24 5.79 -4.73
CA GLN A 117 11.79 6.95 -5.45
C GLN A 117 11.50 8.25 -4.71
N VAL A 118 10.29 8.41 -4.19
CA VAL A 118 9.94 9.59 -3.40
C VAL A 118 10.80 9.68 -2.13
N LEU A 119 11.04 8.55 -1.48
CA LEU A 119 11.82 8.53 -0.23
C LEU A 119 13.30 8.83 -0.47
N LYS A 120 13.83 8.57 -1.66
CA LYS A 120 15.23 8.88 -2.01
C LYS A 120 15.46 10.38 -2.19
N ASN A 121 14.45 11.09 -2.61
CA ASN A 121 14.54 12.52 -2.87
C ASN A 121 14.20 13.29 -1.59
#